data_a4b0f6ce47b7aa649e5fb21fef55c22e
#
_entry.id   a4b0f6ce47b7aa649e5fb21fef55c22e
#
_cell.length_a   1.000
_cell.length_b   1.000
_cell.length_c   1.000
_cell.angle_alpha   90.00
_cell.angle_beta   90.00
_cell.angle_gamma   90.00
#
_symmetry.space_group_name_H-M   'P 1'
#
loop_
_entity.id
_entity.type
_entity.pdbx_description
1 polymer ?
#
loop_
_entity_poly.entity_id
_entity_poly.type
_entity_poly.pdbx_seq_one_letter_code
_entity_poly.pdbx_strand_id
1 'polypeptide(L)'
;MNFFVVNDDFESIIKKPLKSVDDEFQTMKPISTGWTNIVYKVYGNNGKYYFRFPRDEFWMRTIVKDCQFAQYVHGKTDFDTVDLKLMNDGNGRFYSLHKEIPGKPLTDVMNELSDFEIDDISKDISKFMVQLHRLEKSNKVFNVDNISTDLQGFVDELLRTHLSKEDMEFWKKHNFRG
;
A
#
# COMPACT_ATOMS: atom_id res chain seq x y z
N MET A 1 21.89 -4.64 -2.94
CA MET A 1 20.61 -5.25 -3.35
C MET A 1 20.10 -4.43 -4.54
N ASN A 2 19.70 -5.07 -5.63
CA ASN A 2 19.13 -4.33 -6.78
C ASN A 2 17.64 -4.17 -6.55
N PHE A 3 17.11 -2.96 -6.77
CA PHE A 3 15.66 -2.67 -6.66
C PHE A 3 15.00 -2.69 -8.04
N PHE A 4 13.67 -2.65 -8.06
CA PHE A 4 12.93 -2.61 -9.31
C PHE A 4 13.12 -1.28 -10.03
N VAL A 5 13.42 -1.35 -11.32
CA VAL A 5 13.60 -0.19 -12.20
C VAL A 5 12.65 -0.30 -13.39
N VAL A 6 12.34 0.82 -14.03
CA VAL A 6 11.35 0.89 -15.13
C VAL A 6 11.67 -0.08 -16.28
N ASN A 7 12.93 -0.45 -16.46
CA ASN A 7 13.38 -1.34 -17.54
C ASN A 7 13.41 -2.83 -17.15
N ASP A 8 12.96 -3.20 -15.93
CA ASP A 8 12.81 -4.62 -15.56
C ASP A 8 11.76 -5.31 -16.44
N ASP A 9 11.94 -6.60 -16.66
CA ASP A 9 10.94 -7.44 -17.35
C ASP A 9 9.78 -7.80 -16.39
N PHE A 10 8.92 -6.81 -16.16
CA PHE A 10 7.76 -6.98 -15.27
C PHE A 10 6.78 -8.02 -15.77
N GLU A 11 6.68 -8.23 -17.07
CA GLU A 11 5.77 -9.23 -17.63
C GLU A 11 6.15 -10.64 -17.18
N SER A 12 7.44 -10.99 -17.25
CA SER A 12 7.93 -12.27 -16.76
C SER A 12 7.75 -12.43 -15.26
N ILE A 13 7.98 -11.35 -14.49
CA ILE A 13 7.80 -11.36 -13.03
C ILE A 13 6.33 -11.57 -12.66
N ILE A 14 5.39 -10.94 -13.38
CA ILE A 14 3.94 -10.97 -13.11
C ILE A 14 3.30 -12.29 -13.50
N LYS A 15 3.70 -12.90 -14.62
CA LYS A 15 3.11 -14.15 -15.12
C LYS A 15 3.22 -15.30 -14.13
N LYS A 16 4.32 -15.38 -13.39
CA LYS A 16 4.57 -16.47 -12.45
C LYS A 16 3.59 -16.50 -11.27
N PRO A 17 3.39 -15.38 -10.53
CA PRO A 17 2.45 -15.35 -9.41
C PRO A 17 0.99 -15.42 -9.85
N LEU A 18 0.61 -14.99 -11.05
CA LEU A 18 -0.77 -15.17 -11.53
C LEU A 18 -1.16 -16.62 -11.60
N LYS A 19 -0.27 -17.50 -12.04
CA LYS A 19 -0.52 -18.95 -12.01
C LYS A 19 -0.77 -19.48 -10.60
N SER A 20 -0.17 -18.88 -9.58
CA SER A 20 -0.38 -19.30 -8.19
C SER A 20 -1.72 -18.86 -7.59
N VAL A 21 -2.41 -17.95 -8.26
CA VAL A 21 -3.78 -17.50 -7.91
C VAL A 21 -4.83 -18.03 -8.92
N ASP A 22 -4.47 -19.08 -9.64
CA ASP A 22 -5.31 -19.78 -10.62
C ASP A 22 -5.85 -18.84 -11.73
N ASP A 23 -4.95 -17.98 -12.23
CA ASP A 23 -5.27 -17.07 -13.32
C ASP A 23 -4.15 -17.01 -14.38
N GLU A 24 -4.52 -16.59 -15.58
CA GLU A 24 -3.61 -16.43 -16.71
C GLU A 24 -3.49 -14.96 -17.12
N PHE A 25 -2.26 -14.54 -17.35
CA PHE A 25 -1.95 -13.19 -17.81
C PHE A 25 -2.50 -12.91 -19.21
N GLN A 26 -3.23 -11.82 -19.37
CA GLN A 26 -3.72 -11.32 -20.64
C GLN A 26 -2.98 -10.06 -21.07
N THR A 27 -3.00 -9.02 -20.22
CA THR A 27 -2.34 -7.75 -20.49
C THR A 27 -2.06 -7.00 -19.20
N MET A 28 -1.22 -5.98 -19.26
CA MET A 28 -0.96 -5.08 -18.14
C MET A 28 -0.89 -3.62 -18.58
N LYS A 29 -1.21 -2.72 -17.66
CA LYS A 29 -1.08 -1.27 -17.85
C LYS A 29 -0.33 -0.66 -16.68
N PRO A 30 0.68 0.19 -16.91
CA PRO A 30 1.32 0.95 -15.83
C PRO A 30 0.32 1.95 -15.25
N ILE A 31 0.38 2.16 -13.93
CA ILE A 31 -0.33 3.22 -13.24
C ILE A 31 0.69 4.32 -12.92
N SER A 32 0.54 5.49 -13.53
CA SER A 32 1.51 6.58 -13.48
C SER A 32 1.52 7.38 -12.17
N THR A 33 0.62 7.12 -11.25
CA THR A 33 0.41 7.93 -10.05
C THR A 33 1.27 7.54 -8.84
N GLY A 34 1.98 6.41 -8.90
CA GLY A 34 2.79 5.91 -7.79
C GLY A 34 4.22 6.43 -7.82
N TRP A 35 4.61 7.30 -6.89
CA TRP A 35 6.00 7.76 -6.75
C TRP A 35 6.86 6.87 -5.86
N THR A 36 6.25 6.10 -4.95
CA THR A 36 6.93 5.16 -4.05
C THR A 36 7.16 3.79 -4.67
N ASN A 37 6.25 3.39 -5.57
CA ASN A 37 6.26 2.09 -6.20
C ASN A 37 6.03 2.22 -7.72
N ILE A 38 6.55 1.28 -8.46
CA ILE A 38 6.11 1.02 -9.83
C ILE A 38 4.87 0.14 -9.71
N VAL A 39 3.74 0.60 -10.25
CA VAL A 39 2.45 -0.09 -10.11
C VAL A 39 1.92 -0.48 -11.47
N TYR A 40 1.52 -1.74 -11.59
CA TYR A 40 0.82 -2.26 -12.76
C TYR A 40 -0.56 -2.76 -12.38
N LYS A 41 -1.56 -2.37 -13.18
CA LYS A 41 -2.85 -3.04 -13.24
C LYS A 41 -2.75 -4.15 -14.28
N VAL A 42 -3.01 -5.36 -13.85
CA VAL A 42 -2.88 -6.59 -14.64
C VAL A 42 -4.26 -7.18 -14.86
N TYR A 43 -4.52 -7.58 -16.09
CA TYR A 43 -5.76 -8.23 -16.49
C TYR A 43 -5.47 -9.72 -16.70
N GLY A 44 -6.12 -10.54 -15.93
CA GLY A 44 -6.15 -11.99 -16.09
C GLY A 44 -7.48 -12.47 -16.67
N ASN A 45 -7.62 -13.78 -16.90
CA ASN A 45 -8.86 -14.39 -17.35
C ASN A 45 -9.98 -14.29 -16.31
N ASN A 46 -9.61 -14.42 -15.02
CA ASN A 46 -10.53 -14.53 -13.88
C ASN A 46 -10.56 -13.26 -13.00
N GLY A 47 -9.86 -12.19 -13.40
CA GLY A 47 -9.87 -10.97 -12.63
C GLY A 47 -8.85 -9.92 -13.03
N LYS A 48 -8.86 -8.86 -12.25
CA LYS A 48 -7.90 -7.78 -12.37
C LYS A 48 -7.10 -7.72 -11.08
N TYR A 49 -5.81 -7.41 -11.21
CA TYR A 49 -4.86 -7.44 -10.11
C TYR A 49 -4.01 -6.18 -10.11
N TYR A 50 -3.51 -5.82 -8.94
CA TYR A 50 -2.53 -4.75 -8.79
C TYR A 50 -1.24 -5.34 -8.26
N PHE A 51 -0.14 -5.01 -8.95
CA PHE A 51 1.22 -5.35 -8.57
C PHE A 51 1.95 -4.07 -8.19
N ARG A 52 2.55 -4.05 -7.00
CA ARG A 52 3.29 -2.90 -6.48
C ARG A 52 4.74 -3.31 -6.27
N PHE A 53 5.63 -2.72 -7.06
CA PHE A 53 7.07 -2.98 -7.04
C PHE A 53 7.78 -1.79 -6.39
N PRO A 54 8.42 -1.96 -5.22
CA PRO A 54 9.09 -0.87 -4.52
C PRO A 54 10.32 -0.39 -5.29
N ARG A 55 10.53 0.93 -5.29
CA ARG A 55 11.65 1.57 -6.00
C ARG A 55 12.97 1.51 -5.25
N ASP A 56 12.94 1.27 -3.93
CA ASP A 56 14.11 1.19 -3.07
C ASP A 56 13.87 0.33 -1.82
N GLU A 57 14.88 0.25 -0.96
CA GLU A 57 14.85 -0.56 0.26
C GLU A 57 13.81 -0.07 1.26
N PHE A 58 13.66 1.24 1.41
CA PHE A 58 12.69 1.80 2.34
C PHE A 58 11.27 1.40 1.95
N TRP A 59 10.90 1.58 0.68
CA TRP A 59 9.58 1.20 0.19
C TRP A 59 9.36 -0.32 0.16
N MET A 60 10.42 -1.10 -0.01
CA MET A 60 10.35 -2.56 0.11
C MET A 60 10.00 -2.99 1.54
N ARG A 61 10.62 -2.39 2.55
CA ARG A 61 10.29 -2.64 3.97
C ARG A 61 8.84 -2.21 4.27
N THR A 62 8.38 -1.12 3.70
CA THR A 62 7.00 -0.65 3.83
C THR A 62 6.02 -1.65 3.23
N ILE A 63 6.26 -2.15 2.01
CA ILE A 63 5.40 -3.19 1.40
C ILE A 63 5.32 -4.46 2.27
N VAL A 64 6.43 -4.90 2.86
CA VAL A 64 6.43 -6.06 3.77
C VAL A 64 5.51 -5.80 4.97
N LYS A 65 5.61 -4.63 5.59
CA LYS A 65 4.74 -4.23 6.71
C LYS A 65 3.27 -4.11 6.28
N ASP A 66 2.99 -3.51 5.13
CA ASP A 66 1.63 -3.40 4.57
C ASP A 66 1.00 -4.79 4.42
N CYS A 67 1.75 -5.75 3.85
CA CYS A 67 1.26 -7.11 3.68
C CYS A 67 1.01 -7.82 5.02
N GLN A 68 1.92 -7.69 5.98
CA GLN A 68 1.76 -8.25 7.32
C GLN A 68 0.54 -7.66 8.03
N PHE A 69 0.34 -6.34 7.93
CA PHE A 69 -0.81 -5.67 8.50
C PHE A 69 -2.12 -6.10 7.84
N ALA A 70 -2.17 -6.11 6.51
CA ALA A 70 -3.35 -6.54 5.78
C ALA A 70 -3.76 -7.98 6.14
N GLN A 71 -2.80 -8.90 6.20
CA GLN A 71 -3.04 -10.28 6.64
C GLN A 71 -3.50 -10.37 8.09
N TYR A 72 -2.96 -9.51 8.97
CA TYR A 72 -3.36 -9.48 10.37
C TYR A 72 -4.82 -9.01 10.56
N VAL A 73 -5.26 -8.04 9.77
CA VAL A 73 -6.61 -7.45 9.85
C VAL A 73 -7.65 -8.31 9.13
N HIS A 74 -7.22 -9.04 8.10
CA HIS A 74 -8.13 -9.82 7.25
C HIS A 74 -8.99 -10.79 8.06
N GLY A 75 -10.32 -10.71 7.88
CA GLY A 75 -11.30 -11.51 8.60
C GLY A 75 -11.49 -11.18 10.09
N LYS A 76 -10.89 -10.09 10.59
CA LYS A 76 -11.01 -9.65 12.00
C LYS A 76 -11.88 -8.41 12.19
N THR A 77 -12.42 -7.87 11.12
CA THR A 77 -13.38 -6.77 11.12
C THR A 77 -14.63 -7.17 10.35
N ASP A 78 -15.72 -6.43 10.54
CA ASP A 78 -16.97 -6.62 9.79
C ASP A 78 -16.86 -6.12 8.34
N PHE A 79 -15.72 -5.57 7.96
CA PHE A 79 -15.47 -4.98 6.65
C PHE A 79 -14.53 -5.86 5.84
N ASP A 80 -14.81 -5.95 4.55
CA ASP A 80 -13.89 -6.58 3.62
C ASP A 80 -12.60 -5.75 3.53
N THR A 81 -11.48 -6.43 3.76
CA THR A 81 -10.16 -5.84 3.65
C THR A 81 -9.40 -6.47 2.50
N VAL A 82 -8.46 -5.72 1.93
CA VAL A 82 -7.63 -6.22 0.83
C VAL A 82 -6.82 -7.45 1.28
N ASP A 83 -6.92 -8.55 0.51
CA ASP A 83 -6.02 -9.70 0.64
C ASP A 83 -4.69 -9.39 -0.07
N LEU A 84 -3.81 -8.71 0.66
CA LEU A 84 -2.52 -8.26 0.15
C LEU A 84 -1.48 -9.36 0.33
N LYS A 85 -0.98 -9.91 -0.77
CA LYS A 85 0.01 -10.99 -0.77
C LYS A 85 1.40 -10.44 -0.98
N LEU A 86 2.33 -10.84 -0.11
CA LEU A 86 3.76 -10.57 -0.27
C LEU A 86 4.36 -11.62 -1.20
N MET A 87 5.04 -11.17 -2.24
CA MET A 87 5.67 -11.99 -3.25
C MET A 87 7.18 -11.72 -3.29
N ASN A 88 7.94 -12.69 -3.85
CA ASN A 88 9.38 -12.55 -4.09
C ASN A 88 9.69 -12.95 -5.54
N ASP A 89 10.53 -12.19 -6.22
CA ASP A 89 10.92 -12.45 -7.61
C ASP A 89 11.94 -13.58 -7.79
N GLY A 90 12.44 -14.15 -6.68
CA GLY A 90 13.50 -15.18 -6.67
C GLY A 90 14.89 -14.61 -6.51
N ASN A 91 15.09 -13.29 -6.64
CA ASN A 91 16.35 -12.58 -6.48
C ASN A 91 16.41 -11.77 -5.18
N GLY A 92 15.48 -12.02 -4.24
CA GLY A 92 15.40 -11.34 -2.96
C GLY A 92 14.67 -10.00 -3.00
N ARG A 93 14.07 -9.62 -4.14
CA ARG A 93 13.25 -8.41 -4.24
C ARG A 93 11.79 -8.75 -3.92
N PHE A 94 11.22 -8.06 -2.94
CA PHE A 94 9.83 -8.25 -2.54
C PHE A 94 8.93 -7.24 -3.22
N TYR A 95 7.71 -7.68 -3.53
CA TYR A 95 6.64 -6.86 -4.09
C TYR A 95 5.29 -7.36 -3.59
N SER A 96 4.24 -6.59 -3.77
CA SER A 96 2.89 -7.00 -3.35
C SER A 96 1.95 -7.21 -4.53
N LEU A 97 1.00 -8.13 -4.31
CA LEU A 97 -0.07 -8.49 -5.24
C LEU A 97 -1.39 -8.47 -4.48
N HIS A 98 -2.43 -7.89 -5.07
CA HIS A 98 -3.81 -8.09 -4.64
C HIS A 98 -4.77 -8.08 -5.81
N LYS A 99 -5.92 -8.74 -5.65
CA LYS A 99 -7.03 -8.65 -6.59
C LYS A 99 -7.70 -7.28 -6.49
N GLU A 100 -8.22 -6.77 -7.61
CA GLU A 100 -8.98 -5.52 -7.63
C GLU A 100 -10.17 -5.62 -6.69
N ILE A 101 -10.33 -4.62 -5.81
CA ILE A 101 -11.52 -4.47 -5.00
C ILE A 101 -12.60 -3.84 -5.88
N PRO A 102 -13.80 -4.45 -5.98
CA PRO A 102 -14.91 -3.87 -6.72
C PRO A 102 -15.31 -2.50 -6.13
N GLY A 103 -15.62 -1.54 -6.99
CA GLY A 103 -16.07 -0.22 -6.58
C GLY A 103 -15.36 0.91 -7.30
N LYS A 104 -15.67 2.13 -6.89
CA LYS A 104 -15.02 3.36 -7.33
C LYS A 104 -14.31 4.00 -6.14
N PRO A 105 -13.16 4.66 -6.35
CA PRO A 105 -12.56 5.49 -5.31
C PRO A 105 -13.56 6.53 -4.81
N LEU A 106 -13.62 6.75 -3.50
CA LEU A 106 -14.52 7.74 -2.91
C LEU A 106 -14.26 9.14 -3.48
N THR A 107 -13.02 9.47 -3.76
CA THR A 107 -12.60 10.74 -4.40
C THR A 107 -13.27 10.98 -5.76
N ASP A 108 -13.57 9.91 -6.50
CA ASP A 108 -14.13 10.00 -7.85
C ASP A 108 -15.65 10.23 -7.85
N VAL A 109 -16.31 9.90 -6.72
CA VAL A 109 -17.77 9.97 -6.59
C VAL A 109 -18.24 10.96 -5.52
N MET A 110 -17.35 11.55 -4.77
CA MET A 110 -17.68 12.38 -3.60
C MET A 110 -18.64 13.54 -3.92
N ASN A 111 -18.53 14.14 -5.11
CA ASN A 111 -19.39 15.22 -5.55
C ASN A 111 -20.77 14.74 -6.04
N GLU A 112 -20.97 13.44 -6.20
CA GLU A 112 -22.23 12.83 -6.64
C GLU A 112 -23.06 12.28 -5.47
N LEU A 113 -22.44 12.21 -4.26
CA LEU A 113 -23.08 11.66 -3.06
C LEU A 113 -24.01 12.68 -2.41
N SER A 114 -25.13 12.18 -1.94
CA SER A 114 -26.03 12.94 -1.04
C SER A 114 -25.47 13.04 0.37
N ASP A 115 -25.92 14.00 1.16
CA ASP A 115 -25.53 14.17 2.57
C ASP A 115 -25.79 12.90 3.38
N PHE A 116 -26.87 12.17 3.08
CA PHE A 116 -27.19 10.90 3.73
C PHE A 116 -26.16 9.81 3.43
N GLU A 117 -25.72 9.67 2.18
CA GLU A 117 -24.70 8.71 1.79
C GLU A 117 -23.33 9.05 2.39
N ILE A 118 -23.01 10.35 2.47
CA ILE A 118 -21.79 10.82 3.14
C ILE A 118 -21.82 10.46 4.64
N ASP A 119 -22.94 10.66 5.31
CA ASP A 119 -23.13 10.34 6.72
C ASP A 119 -22.99 8.83 6.96
N ASP A 120 -23.58 7.99 6.13
CA ASP A 120 -23.47 6.53 6.23
C ASP A 120 -22.03 6.03 5.98
N ILE A 121 -21.35 6.53 4.96
CA ILE A 121 -19.94 6.23 4.72
C ILE A 121 -19.07 6.66 5.92
N SER A 122 -19.34 7.82 6.50
CA SER A 122 -18.63 8.34 7.67
C SER A 122 -18.82 7.44 8.89
N LYS A 123 -20.04 6.91 9.10
CA LYS A 123 -20.33 5.94 10.17
C LYS A 123 -19.58 4.63 9.95
N ASP A 124 -19.56 4.13 8.72
CA ASP A 124 -18.86 2.90 8.38
C ASP A 124 -17.33 3.02 8.57
N ILE A 125 -16.73 4.12 8.13
CA ILE A 125 -15.32 4.42 8.38
C ILE A 125 -15.04 4.48 9.89
N SER A 126 -15.90 5.18 10.65
CA SER A 126 -15.76 5.30 12.10
C SER A 126 -15.86 3.93 12.79
N LYS A 127 -16.81 3.09 12.39
CA LYS A 127 -16.98 1.72 12.88
C LYS A 127 -15.74 0.87 12.58
N PHE A 128 -15.21 0.94 11.36
CA PHE A 128 -13.99 0.24 10.96
C PHE A 128 -12.80 0.67 11.81
N MET A 129 -12.60 1.97 12.02
CA MET A 129 -11.51 2.49 12.86
C MET A 129 -11.61 2.01 14.31
N VAL A 130 -12.83 1.99 14.88
CA VAL A 130 -13.06 1.45 16.23
C VAL A 130 -12.69 -0.04 16.30
N GLN A 131 -13.06 -0.81 15.29
CA GLN A 131 -12.72 -2.24 15.24
C GLN A 131 -11.21 -2.45 15.13
N LEU A 132 -10.51 -1.69 14.28
CA LEU A 132 -9.05 -1.74 14.17
C LEU A 132 -8.36 -1.42 15.50
N HIS A 133 -8.81 -0.39 16.21
CA HIS A 133 -8.22 0.01 17.50
C HIS A 133 -8.48 -1.02 18.63
N ARG A 134 -9.49 -1.87 18.48
CA ARG A 134 -9.80 -2.95 19.45
C ARG A 134 -9.04 -4.23 19.15
N LEU A 135 -8.39 -4.36 17.98
CA LEU A 135 -7.56 -5.53 17.72
C LEU A 135 -6.40 -5.59 18.72
N GLU A 136 -6.16 -6.77 19.26
CA GLU A 136 -5.04 -6.98 20.17
C GLU A 136 -3.73 -6.64 19.47
N LYS A 137 -2.88 -5.87 20.15
CA LYS A 137 -1.55 -5.54 19.64
C LYS A 137 -0.73 -6.83 19.55
N SER A 138 -0.53 -7.33 18.35
CA SER A 138 0.35 -8.47 18.14
C SER A 138 1.80 -7.98 18.07
N ASN A 139 2.57 -8.23 19.12
CA ASN A 139 4.01 -7.95 19.15
C ASN A 139 4.79 -8.69 18.04
N LYS A 140 4.15 -9.67 17.38
CA LYS A 140 4.73 -10.38 16.22
C LYS A 140 4.60 -9.62 14.91
N VAL A 141 3.58 -8.75 14.79
CA VAL A 141 3.28 -7.98 13.56
C VAL A 141 3.79 -6.55 13.68
N PHE A 142 3.78 -6.00 14.88
CA PHE A 142 4.21 -4.64 15.15
C PHE A 142 5.34 -4.65 16.17
N ASN A 143 6.57 -4.50 15.71
CA ASN A 143 7.64 -4.06 16.58
C ASN A 143 7.44 -2.55 16.83
N VAL A 144 6.69 -2.22 17.89
CA VAL A 144 6.27 -0.84 18.21
C VAL A 144 7.47 0.08 18.42
N ASP A 145 8.61 -0.50 18.87
CA ASP A 145 9.85 0.26 19.10
C ASP A 145 10.45 0.81 17.81
N ASN A 146 10.13 0.23 16.66
CA ASN A 146 10.61 0.69 15.35
C ASN A 146 9.65 1.66 14.62
N ILE A 147 8.39 1.79 15.06
CA ILE A 147 7.41 2.64 14.35
C ILE A 147 7.80 4.12 14.44
N SER A 148 8.26 4.59 15.60
CA SER A 148 8.67 5.98 15.78
C SER A 148 9.92 6.31 14.95
N THR A 149 10.89 5.41 14.91
CA THR A 149 12.12 5.56 14.13
C THR A 149 11.83 5.47 12.62
N ASP A 150 10.94 4.56 12.22
CA ASP A 150 10.52 4.41 10.83
C ASP A 150 9.66 5.60 10.35
N LEU A 151 8.79 6.13 11.22
CA LEU A 151 7.99 7.32 10.92
C LEU A 151 8.89 8.57 10.80
N GLN A 152 9.87 8.72 11.68
CA GLN A 152 10.83 9.80 11.61
C GLN A 152 11.69 9.69 10.35
N GLY A 153 12.19 8.50 10.01
CA GLY A 153 12.93 8.25 8.77
C GLY A 153 12.10 8.54 7.53
N PHE A 154 10.81 8.21 7.54
CA PHE A 154 9.87 8.53 6.46
C PHE A 154 9.67 10.04 6.32
N VAL A 155 9.44 10.74 7.43
CA VAL A 155 9.29 12.20 7.44
C VAL A 155 10.57 12.88 6.96
N ASP A 156 11.73 12.44 7.42
CA ASP A 156 13.03 13.00 7.02
C ASP A 156 13.29 12.79 5.52
N GLU A 157 12.92 11.63 4.96
CA GLU A 157 13.04 11.35 3.52
C GLU A 157 12.06 12.16 2.69
N LEU A 158 10.81 12.29 3.12
CA LEU A 158 9.81 13.18 2.52
C LEU A 158 10.29 14.63 2.48
N LEU A 159 10.77 15.11 3.62
CA LEU A 159 11.28 16.48 3.74
C LEU A 159 12.48 16.71 2.82
N ARG A 160 13.41 15.74 2.75
CA ARG A 160 14.63 15.85 1.93
C ARG A 160 14.36 15.82 0.43
N THR A 161 13.34 15.07 -0.01
CA THR A 161 13.07 14.85 -1.45
C THR A 161 12.06 15.82 -2.04
N HIS A 162 11.21 16.46 -1.24
CA HIS A 162 10.07 17.24 -1.73
C HIS A 162 9.99 18.68 -1.25
N LEU A 163 10.81 19.06 -0.28
CA LEU A 163 10.81 20.43 0.24
C LEU A 163 12.12 21.15 -0.13
N SER A 164 12.01 22.44 -0.39
CA SER A 164 13.18 23.30 -0.49
C SER A 164 13.92 23.34 0.86
N LYS A 165 15.20 23.76 0.87
CA LYS A 165 15.94 23.92 2.13
C LYS A 165 15.25 24.89 3.09
N GLU A 166 14.61 25.93 2.56
CA GLU A 166 13.89 26.93 3.35
C GLU A 166 12.61 26.37 3.98
N ASP A 167 11.85 25.55 3.23
CA ASP A 167 10.68 24.85 3.75
C ASP A 167 11.04 23.82 4.81
N MET A 168 12.19 23.14 4.66
CA MET A 168 12.69 22.19 5.67
C MET A 168 13.06 22.90 6.97
N GLU A 169 13.72 24.07 6.91
CA GLU A 169 14.06 24.84 8.11
C GLU A 169 12.81 25.39 8.80
N PHE A 170 11.83 25.86 8.02
CA PHE A 170 10.54 26.27 8.54
C PHE A 170 9.83 25.13 9.28
N TRP A 171 9.80 23.94 8.66
CA TRP A 171 9.15 22.75 9.23
C TRP A 171 9.81 22.30 10.53
N LYS A 172 11.14 22.21 10.57
CA LYS A 172 11.91 21.86 11.77
C LYS A 172 11.68 22.85 12.92
N LYS A 173 11.51 24.12 12.60
CA LYS A 173 11.33 25.18 13.60
C LYS A 173 9.93 25.15 14.24
N HIS A 174 8.90 24.66 13.55
CA HIS A 174 7.51 24.81 13.98
C HIS A 174 6.83 23.51 14.42
N ASN A 175 7.34 22.32 14.09
CA ASN A 175 6.65 21.05 14.29
C ASN A 175 7.33 20.02 15.22
N PHE A 176 8.51 20.29 15.76
CA PHE A 176 9.15 19.37 16.69
C PHE A 176 9.52 20.08 18.01
N ARG A 177 8.49 20.29 18.82
CA ARG A 177 8.61 20.37 20.27
C ARG A 177 7.62 19.38 20.85
N GLY A 178 8.04 18.16 21.01
CA GLY A 178 7.43 17.14 21.82
C GLY A 178 8.48 16.56 22.72
#